data_87e7b9073679f5e1852f15facbec4e15
#
_entry.id   87e7b9073679f5e1852f15facbec4e15
#
_cell.length_a   1.000
_cell.length_b   1.000
_cell.length_c   1.000
_cell.angle_alpha   90.00
_cell.angle_beta   90.00
_cell.angle_gamma   90.00
#
_symmetry.space_group_name_H-M   'P 1'
#
loop_
_entity.id
_entity.type
_entity.pdbx_description
1 polymer ?
#
loop_
_entity_poly.entity_id
_entity_poly.type
_entity_poly.pdbx_seq_one_letter_code
_entity_poly.pdbx_strand_id
1 'polypeptide(L)'
;PIWMAFVKNQFVVLTGVIFLLLSSAYFVYGYFMQVGVDQGYMPIQPIHYSHKIHAGANQIECKYCHSSARVSKHSGIPSLNVCMNCHQNIAEYNGEEDLENGYTKDFYTKEIKKLYAAVGWDEENQKYTGESQPVKWVRIHNLPDFVYFNHAQHVQVGEIECQKCHGPVEE
;
A
#
# COMPACT_ATOMS: atom_id res chain seq x y z
N PRO A 1 -42.88 -20.78 37.38
CA PRO A 1 -41.43 -20.67 37.34
C PRO A 1 -41.03 -19.20 37.11
N ILE A 2 -39.96 -18.76 37.75
CA ILE A 2 -39.48 -17.32 37.72
C ILE A 2 -39.25 -16.84 36.29
N TRP A 3 -38.77 -17.69 35.38
CA TRP A 3 -38.54 -17.30 33.97
C TRP A 3 -39.81 -16.88 33.24
N MET A 4 -41.00 -17.44 33.58
CA MET A 4 -42.26 -17.02 32.99
C MET A 4 -42.70 -15.61 33.39
N ALA A 5 -42.27 -15.12 34.57
CA ALA A 5 -42.51 -13.75 34.98
C ALA A 5 -41.68 -12.76 34.15
N PHE A 6 -40.45 -13.11 33.77
CA PHE A 6 -39.63 -12.31 32.88
C PHE A 6 -40.23 -12.23 31.48
N VAL A 7 -40.65 -13.34 30.89
CA VAL A 7 -41.24 -13.38 29.54
C VAL A 7 -42.58 -12.62 29.47
N LYS A 8 -43.33 -12.56 30.57
CA LYS A 8 -44.60 -11.81 30.68
C LYS A 8 -44.40 -10.33 30.96
N ASN A 9 -43.20 -9.89 31.35
CA ASN A 9 -42.94 -8.49 31.62
C ASN A 9 -42.63 -7.77 30.31
N GLN A 10 -43.54 -6.88 29.87
CA GLN A 10 -43.42 -6.16 28.60
C GLN A 10 -42.15 -5.33 28.51
N PHE A 11 -41.66 -4.75 29.61
CA PHE A 11 -40.40 -4.00 29.62
C PHE A 11 -39.20 -4.92 29.35
N VAL A 12 -39.15 -6.08 29.94
CA VAL A 12 -38.07 -7.06 29.72
C VAL A 12 -38.08 -7.54 28.29
N VAL A 13 -39.23 -7.86 27.74
CA VAL A 13 -39.38 -8.29 26.34
C VAL A 13 -38.97 -7.18 25.40
N LEU A 14 -39.46 -5.94 25.62
CA LEU A 14 -39.13 -4.79 24.79
C LEU A 14 -37.63 -4.49 24.80
N THR A 15 -37.00 -4.49 26.00
CA THR A 15 -35.56 -4.28 26.14
C THR A 15 -34.78 -5.37 25.42
N GLY A 16 -35.19 -6.62 25.53
CA GLY A 16 -34.58 -7.75 24.84
C GLY A 16 -34.67 -7.61 23.32
N VAL A 17 -35.83 -7.22 22.82
CA VAL A 17 -36.04 -6.97 21.38
C VAL A 17 -35.17 -5.81 20.88
N ILE A 18 -35.13 -4.69 21.60
CA ILE A 18 -34.29 -3.54 21.23
C ILE A 18 -32.82 -3.95 21.23
N PHE A 19 -32.35 -4.64 22.26
CA PHE A 19 -30.98 -5.14 22.33
C PHE A 19 -30.63 -6.05 21.16
N LEU A 20 -31.53 -6.98 20.83
CA LEU A 20 -31.36 -7.89 19.71
C LEU A 20 -31.30 -7.15 18.38
N LEU A 21 -32.19 -6.18 18.16
CA LEU A 21 -32.20 -5.36 16.96
C LEU A 21 -30.92 -4.51 16.82
N LEU A 22 -30.48 -3.85 17.89
CA LEU A 22 -29.26 -3.05 17.87
C LEU A 22 -28.03 -3.92 17.66
N SER A 23 -27.95 -5.06 18.32
CA SER A 23 -26.85 -6.02 18.13
C SER A 23 -26.83 -6.55 16.68
N SER A 24 -28.01 -6.94 16.17
CA SER A 24 -28.13 -7.38 14.78
C SER A 24 -27.69 -6.30 13.80
N ALA A 25 -28.17 -5.07 13.99
CA ALA A 25 -27.79 -3.93 13.16
C ALA A 25 -26.27 -3.66 13.22
N TYR A 26 -25.67 -3.74 14.41
CA TYR A 26 -24.22 -3.58 14.58
C TYR A 26 -23.42 -4.65 13.85
N PHE A 27 -23.81 -5.93 14.00
CA PHE A 27 -23.13 -7.03 13.31
C PHE A 27 -23.32 -6.97 11.79
N VAL A 28 -24.55 -6.69 11.33
CA VAL A 28 -24.84 -6.57 9.89
C VAL A 28 -24.05 -5.41 9.29
N TYR A 29 -24.07 -4.24 9.93
CA TYR A 29 -23.30 -3.08 9.49
C TYR A 29 -21.80 -3.38 9.47
N GLY A 30 -21.25 -3.91 10.59
CA GLY A 30 -19.83 -4.23 10.69
C GLY A 30 -19.37 -5.25 9.65
N TYR A 31 -20.19 -6.27 9.37
CA TYR A 31 -19.87 -7.26 8.35
C TYR A 31 -19.93 -6.70 6.93
N PHE A 32 -21.04 -6.03 6.58
CA PHE A 32 -21.21 -5.53 5.21
C PHE A 32 -20.29 -4.35 4.87
N MET A 33 -19.92 -3.53 5.85
CA MET A 33 -18.97 -2.45 5.63
C MET A 33 -17.55 -2.93 5.34
N GLN A 34 -17.24 -4.19 5.63
CA GLN A 34 -15.94 -4.80 5.32
C GLN A 34 -15.93 -5.60 4.01
N VAL A 35 -17.10 -5.80 3.39
CA VAL A 35 -17.17 -6.52 2.10
C VAL A 35 -16.48 -5.69 1.03
N GLY A 36 -15.45 -6.27 0.41
CA GLY A 36 -14.62 -5.60 -0.61
C GLY A 36 -13.56 -4.66 -0.05
N VAL A 37 -13.37 -4.65 1.28
CA VAL A 37 -12.25 -3.93 1.93
C VAL A 37 -11.23 -4.95 2.42
N ASP A 38 -10.14 -5.08 1.68
CA ASP A 38 -9.07 -6.04 1.99
C ASP A 38 -8.05 -5.38 2.95
N GLN A 39 -8.45 -5.18 4.20
CA GLN A 39 -7.56 -4.63 5.22
C GLN A 39 -6.37 -5.56 5.45
N GLY A 40 -5.17 -4.97 5.46
CA GLY A 40 -3.93 -5.72 5.64
C GLY A 40 -3.49 -6.53 4.41
N TYR A 41 -4.13 -6.33 3.24
CA TYR A 41 -3.65 -6.93 2.01
C TYR A 41 -2.29 -6.36 1.63
N MET A 42 -1.27 -7.17 1.82
CA MET A 42 0.13 -6.80 1.58
C MET A 42 0.82 -7.92 0.78
N PRO A 43 0.57 -8.01 -0.52
CA PRO A 43 1.14 -9.04 -1.37
C PRO A 43 2.65 -8.85 -1.54
N ILE A 44 3.36 -9.97 -1.69
CA ILE A 44 4.78 -9.94 -2.03
C ILE A 44 4.93 -9.38 -3.45
N GLN A 45 5.70 -8.32 -3.59
CA GLN A 45 6.02 -7.71 -4.87
C GLN A 45 7.18 -8.44 -5.56
N PRO A 46 7.26 -8.41 -6.90
CA PRO A 46 8.35 -9.04 -7.64
C PRO A 46 9.75 -8.53 -7.24
N ILE A 47 9.84 -7.24 -6.95
CA ILE A 47 11.02 -6.60 -6.38
C ILE A 47 10.55 -5.93 -5.08
N HIS A 48 11.20 -6.23 -3.97
CA HIS A 48 10.88 -5.59 -2.70
C HIS A 48 11.30 -4.12 -2.74
N TYR A 49 10.33 -3.22 -2.53
CA TYR A 49 10.57 -1.79 -2.46
C TYR A 49 10.12 -1.25 -1.10
N SER A 50 10.99 -0.56 -0.39
CA SER A 50 10.69 0.03 0.90
C SER A 50 10.52 1.55 0.79
N HIS A 51 9.31 2.05 1.04
CA HIS A 51 9.07 3.49 1.17
C HIS A 51 9.79 4.07 2.39
N LYS A 52 9.90 3.32 3.48
CA LYS A 52 10.64 3.70 4.69
C LYS A 52 12.09 4.06 4.38
N ILE A 53 12.77 3.27 3.55
CA ILE A 53 14.16 3.54 3.15
C ILE A 53 14.22 4.76 2.21
N HIS A 54 13.37 4.81 1.20
CA HIS A 54 13.46 5.83 0.15
C HIS A 54 12.86 7.18 0.59
N ALA A 55 11.61 7.19 1.03
CA ALA A 55 10.92 8.41 1.41
C ALA A 55 11.20 8.81 2.88
N GLY A 56 11.36 7.82 3.78
CA GLY A 56 11.70 8.07 5.18
C GLY A 56 13.17 8.43 5.37
N ALA A 57 14.07 7.45 5.32
CA ALA A 57 15.47 7.66 5.63
C ALA A 57 16.20 8.57 4.63
N ASN A 58 15.93 8.42 3.33
CA ASN A 58 16.57 9.23 2.28
C ASN A 58 15.78 10.48 1.87
N GLN A 59 14.60 10.71 2.44
CA GLN A 59 13.76 11.90 2.22
C GLN A 59 13.46 12.19 0.74
N ILE A 60 13.32 11.13 -0.08
CA ILE A 60 12.95 11.26 -1.48
C ILE A 60 11.46 11.60 -1.56
N GLU A 61 11.12 12.72 -2.21
CA GLU A 61 9.74 13.18 -2.34
C GLU A 61 8.87 12.17 -3.11
N CYS A 62 7.63 11.96 -2.65
CA CYS A 62 6.65 11.07 -3.28
C CYS A 62 6.50 11.33 -4.79
N LYS A 63 6.45 12.62 -5.16
CA LYS A 63 6.25 13.08 -6.55
C LYS A 63 7.48 12.89 -7.45
N TYR A 64 8.64 12.54 -6.91
CA TYR A 64 9.79 12.16 -7.70
C TYR A 64 9.53 10.84 -8.44
N CYS A 65 9.03 9.85 -7.72
CA CYS A 65 8.69 8.55 -8.28
C CYS A 65 7.27 8.53 -8.87
N HIS A 66 6.28 9.08 -8.15
CA HIS A 66 4.88 9.14 -8.57
C HIS A 66 4.56 10.43 -9.33
N SER A 67 5.37 10.77 -10.34
CA SER A 67 5.28 12.02 -11.09
C SER A 67 3.94 12.24 -11.79
N SER A 68 3.26 11.16 -12.20
CA SER A 68 1.96 11.20 -12.87
C SER A 68 0.84 11.73 -11.96
N ALA A 69 1.00 11.68 -10.64
CA ALA A 69 0.02 12.23 -9.69
C ALA A 69 -0.25 13.73 -9.89
N ARG A 70 0.70 14.45 -10.50
CA ARG A 70 0.55 15.88 -10.78
C ARG A 70 -0.30 16.20 -12.01
N VAL A 71 -0.41 15.27 -12.95
CA VAL A 71 -0.96 15.54 -14.28
C VAL A 71 -2.02 14.53 -14.73
N SER A 72 -2.20 13.45 -14.00
CA SER A 72 -3.07 12.34 -14.40
C SER A 72 -4.04 11.93 -13.28
N LYS A 73 -5.10 11.23 -13.68
CA LYS A 73 -5.98 10.55 -12.72
C LYS A 73 -5.27 9.42 -11.96
N HIS A 74 -4.25 8.82 -12.54
CA HIS A 74 -3.45 7.77 -11.91
C HIS A 74 -2.08 8.31 -11.51
N SER A 75 -1.63 8.01 -10.29
CA SER A 75 -0.27 8.36 -9.84
C SER A 75 0.80 7.53 -10.55
N GLY A 76 0.45 6.30 -10.90
CA GLY A 76 1.36 5.37 -11.56
C GLY A 76 2.46 4.81 -10.66
N ILE A 77 3.07 3.72 -11.11
CA ILE A 77 4.35 3.23 -10.60
C ILE A 77 5.43 3.77 -11.55
N PRO A 78 6.56 4.28 -11.04
CA PRO A 78 7.62 4.79 -11.90
C PRO A 78 8.20 3.70 -12.80
N SER A 79 8.67 4.07 -13.99
CA SER A 79 9.46 3.16 -14.80
C SER A 79 10.77 2.82 -14.08
N LEU A 80 11.33 1.63 -14.33
CA LEU A 80 12.56 1.19 -13.67
C LEU A 80 13.76 2.11 -13.96
N ASN A 81 13.71 2.90 -15.04
CA ASN A 81 14.73 3.91 -15.32
C ASN A 81 14.84 4.98 -14.22
N VAL A 82 13.73 5.31 -13.56
CA VAL A 82 13.73 6.24 -12.42
C VAL A 82 14.54 5.66 -11.26
N CYS A 83 14.40 4.36 -11.01
CA CYS A 83 15.20 3.66 -10.00
C CYS A 83 16.71 3.73 -10.35
N MET A 84 17.04 3.55 -11.62
CA MET A 84 18.42 3.54 -12.10
C MET A 84 19.10 4.92 -12.06
N ASN A 85 18.37 6.02 -11.86
CA ASN A 85 19.01 7.33 -11.62
C ASN A 85 19.97 7.32 -10.42
N CYS A 86 19.67 6.47 -9.43
CA CYS A 86 20.52 6.28 -8.25
C CYS A 86 21.19 4.89 -8.26
N HIS A 87 20.42 3.84 -8.58
CA HIS A 87 20.90 2.46 -8.44
C HIS A 87 21.97 2.06 -9.44
N GLN A 88 22.22 2.79 -10.53
CA GLN A 88 23.41 2.56 -11.34
C GLN A 88 24.74 2.74 -10.54
N ASN A 89 24.70 3.50 -9.42
CA ASN A 89 25.86 3.72 -8.54
C ASN A 89 25.67 3.11 -7.14
N ILE A 90 24.49 2.56 -6.84
CA ILE A 90 24.15 1.97 -5.54
C ILE A 90 23.77 0.51 -5.77
N ALA A 91 24.80 -0.34 -5.79
CA ALA A 91 24.67 -1.77 -6.08
C ALA A 91 24.40 -2.62 -4.84
N GLU A 92 24.70 -2.09 -3.65
CA GLU A 92 24.60 -2.78 -2.37
C GLU A 92 23.88 -1.92 -1.35
N TYR A 93 23.17 -2.57 -0.45
CA TYR A 93 22.49 -1.88 0.65
C TYR A 93 23.37 -1.88 1.91
N ASN A 94 23.68 -0.69 2.41
CA ASN A 94 24.52 -0.49 3.60
C ASN A 94 23.77 0.21 4.77
N GLY A 95 22.45 0.39 4.66
CA GLY A 95 21.62 1.01 5.68
C GLY A 95 21.28 0.07 6.85
N GLU A 96 20.28 0.45 7.62
CA GLU A 96 19.80 -0.33 8.77
C GLU A 96 19.00 -1.55 8.31
N GLU A 97 19.16 -2.66 9.02
CA GLU A 97 18.41 -3.90 8.80
C GLU A 97 17.06 -3.85 9.51
N ASP A 98 16.06 -4.43 8.91
CA ASP A 98 14.75 -4.67 9.52
C ASP A 98 14.63 -6.15 9.93
N LEU A 99 15.27 -6.47 11.05
CA LEU A 99 15.33 -7.85 11.54
C LEU A 99 13.98 -8.36 12.05
N GLU A 100 13.08 -7.50 12.45
CA GLU A 100 11.73 -7.88 12.88
C GLU A 100 10.93 -8.50 11.72
N ASN A 101 11.11 -7.96 10.52
CA ASN A 101 10.51 -8.46 9.29
C ASN A 101 11.42 -9.42 8.51
N GLY A 102 12.63 -9.69 9.01
CA GLY A 102 13.60 -10.60 8.38
C GLY A 102 14.36 -9.99 7.21
N TYR A 103 14.37 -8.67 7.07
CA TYR A 103 15.05 -7.98 5.96
C TYR A 103 16.47 -7.57 6.35
N THR A 104 17.43 -8.40 5.96
CA THR A 104 18.87 -8.17 6.15
C THR A 104 19.43 -7.30 5.01
N LYS A 105 20.67 -6.82 5.18
CA LYS A 105 21.42 -6.12 4.11
C LYS A 105 21.56 -6.97 2.86
N ASP A 106 21.82 -8.25 3.03
CA ASP A 106 21.93 -9.22 1.93
C ASP A 106 20.58 -9.37 1.18
N PHE A 107 19.45 -9.39 1.92
CA PHE A 107 18.12 -9.39 1.31
C PHE A 107 17.94 -8.16 0.42
N TYR A 108 18.14 -6.95 0.94
CA TYR A 108 17.97 -5.72 0.16
C TYR A 108 18.92 -5.65 -1.03
N THR A 109 20.16 -6.08 -0.87
CA THR A 109 21.13 -6.16 -1.97
C THR A 109 20.67 -7.10 -3.08
N LYS A 110 20.10 -8.26 -2.73
CA LYS A 110 19.50 -9.18 -3.70
C LYS A 110 18.32 -8.56 -4.45
N GLU A 111 17.52 -7.74 -3.78
CA GLU A 111 16.41 -7.03 -4.46
C GLU A 111 16.92 -5.97 -5.45
N ILE A 112 18.05 -5.29 -5.17
CA ILE A 112 18.72 -4.42 -6.14
C ILE A 112 19.22 -5.23 -7.35
N LYS A 113 19.76 -6.43 -7.13
CA LYS A 113 20.17 -7.29 -8.26
C LYS A 113 18.99 -7.75 -9.13
N LYS A 114 17.79 -7.94 -8.54
CA LYS A 114 16.56 -8.18 -9.34
C LYS A 114 16.21 -6.97 -10.21
N LEU A 115 16.38 -5.75 -9.69
CA LEU A 115 16.21 -4.54 -10.50
C LEU A 115 17.19 -4.52 -11.67
N TYR A 116 18.46 -4.84 -11.45
CA TYR A 116 19.48 -4.91 -12.51
C TYR A 116 19.11 -5.94 -13.59
N ALA A 117 18.68 -7.13 -13.17
CA ALA A 117 18.21 -8.15 -14.11
C ALA A 117 17.00 -7.66 -14.91
N ALA A 118 16.06 -6.94 -14.27
CA ALA A 118 14.87 -6.45 -14.95
C ALA A 118 15.15 -5.36 -15.99
N VAL A 119 16.12 -4.47 -15.72
CA VAL A 119 16.51 -3.41 -16.66
C VAL A 119 17.61 -3.82 -17.63
N GLY A 120 18.21 -4.98 -17.44
CA GLY A 120 19.37 -5.42 -18.23
C GLY A 120 20.62 -4.60 -17.92
N TRP A 121 20.90 -4.32 -16.65
CA TRP A 121 22.09 -3.58 -16.21
C TRP A 121 23.25 -4.53 -15.93
N ASP A 122 24.35 -4.34 -16.65
CA ASP A 122 25.62 -5.01 -16.41
C ASP A 122 26.44 -4.15 -15.45
N GLU A 123 26.53 -4.63 -14.22
CA GLU A 123 27.23 -3.93 -13.15
C GLU A 123 28.73 -3.85 -13.35
N GLU A 124 29.35 -4.89 -13.90
CA GLU A 124 30.81 -4.93 -14.13
C GLU A 124 31.22 -3.93 -15.20
N ASN A 125 30.44 -3.82 -16.28
CA ASN A 125 30.74 -2.94 -17.38
C ASN A 125 29.99 -1.59 -17.29
N GLN A 126 29.14 -1.40 -16.27
CA GLN A 126 28.32 -0.21 -16.04
C GLN A 126 27.54 0.25 -17.29
N LYS A 127 26.89 -0.67 -17.95
CA LYS A 127 26.12 -0.43 -19.18
C LYS A 127 24.87 -1.29 -19.26
N TYR A 128 23.93 -0.82 -20.05
CA TYR A 128 22.76 -1.62 -20.38
C TYR A 128 23.10 -2.65 -21.47
N THR A 129 22.67 -3.90 -21.26
CA THR A 129 22.84 -4.99 -22.23
C THR A 129 21.84 -4.89 -23.39
N GLY A 130 20.77 -4.13 -23.23
CA GLY A 130 19.65 -4.05 -24.16
C GLY A 130 18.57 -5.12 -23.92
N GLU A 131 18.81 -6.06 -23.05
CA GLU A 131 17.84 -7.09 -22.66
C GLU A 131 17.13 -6.64 -21.38
N SER A 132 15.91 -6.14 -21.50
CA SER A 132 15.09 -5.73 -20.36
C SER A 132 13.80 -6.53 -20.29
N GLN A 133 13.29 -6.73 -19.09
CA GLN A 133 12.03 -7.43 -18.84
C GLN A 133 11.12 -6.55 -17.96
N PRO A 134 9.85 -6.35 -18.35
CA PRO A 134 8.93 -5.55 -17.55
C PRO A 134 8.60 -6.27 -16.24
N VAL A 135 8.65 -5.51 -15.14
CA VAL A 135 8.21 -5.99 -13.84
C VAL A 135 6.69 -5.92 -13.74
N LYS A 136 6.07 -7.04 -13.44
CA LYS A 136 4.61 -7.13 -13.23
C LYS A 136 4.29 -6.89 -11.76
N TRP A 137 4.11 -5.62 -11.40
CA TRP A 137 3.73 -5.23 -10.05
C TRP A 137 2.34 -5.74 -9.69
N VAL A 138 2.18 -6.22 -8.45
CA VAL A 138 0.89 -6.62 -7.92
C VAL A 138 0.14 -5.38 -7.43
N ARG A 139 -1.06 -5.16 -7.97
CA ARG A 139 -1.89 -4.01 -7.61
C ARG A 139 -2.43 -4.15 -6.20
N ILE A 140 -2.20 -3.14 -5.35
CA ILE A 140 -2.66 -3.09 -3.97
C ILE A 140 -3.97 -2.29 -3.86
N HIS A 141 -4.00 -1.09 -4.43
CA HIS A 141 -5.17 -0.22 -4.35
C HIS A 141 -6.14 -0.54 -5.48
N ASN A 142 -7.38 -0.83 -5.11
CA ASN A 142 -8.47 -1.07 -6.05
C ASN A 142 -9.63 -0.14 -5.72
N LEU A 143 -9.89 0.80 -6.61
CA LEU A 143 -11.05 1.68 -6.53
C LEU A 143 -12.25 0.98 -7.20
N PRO A 144 -13.47 1.00 -6.62
CA PRO A 144 -14.66 0.48 -7.28
C PRO A 144 -14.87 1.14 -8.65
N ASP A 145 -15.31 0.36 -9.62
CA ASP A 145 -15.41 0.81 -11.03
C ASP A 145 -16.37 1.99 -11.23
N PHE A 146 -17.34 2.18 -10.34
CA PHE A 146 -18.29 3.27 -10.37
C PHE A 146 -17.79 4.57 -9.70
N VAL A 147 -16.57 4.55 -9.10
CA VAL A 147 -15.98 5.72 -8.47
C VAL A 147 -14.95 6.36 -9.39
N TYR A 148 -15.17 7.62 -9.71
CA TYR A 148 -14.19 8.42 -10.43
C TYR A 148 -13.26 9.14 -9.46
N PHE A 149 -11.97 8.92 -9.61
CA PHE A 149 -10.94 9.60 -8.83
C PHE A 149 -9.85 10.16 -9.74
N ASN A 150 -9.37 11.35 -9.43
CA ASN A 150 -8.31 12.01 -10.20
C ASN A 150 -7.25 12.57 -9.25
N HIS A 151 -6.05 11.96 -9.25
CA HIS A 151 -4.94 12.41 -8.42
C HIS A 151 -4.57 13.86 -8.69
N ALA A 152 -4.47 14.28 -9.94
CA ALA A 152 -4.04 15.63 -10.27
C ALA A 152 -4.97 16.71 -9.69
N GLN A 153 -6.27 16.47 -9.63
CA GLN A 153 -7.21 17.41 -9.01
C GLN A 153 -7.00 17.53 -7.50
N HIS A 154 -6.70 16.43 -6.82
CA HIS A 154 -6.49 16.41 -5.37
C HIS A 154 -5.09 16.93 -5.00
N VAL A 155 -4.06 16.43 -5.70
CA VAL A 155 -2.66 16.67 -5.35
C VAL A 155 -2.14 18.02 -5.88
N GLN A 156 -2.55 18.41 -7.10
CA GLN A 156 -2.04 19.64 -7.75
C GLN A 156 -2.96 20.83 -7.55
N VAL A 157 -4.28 20.64 -7.66
CA VAL A 157 -5.24 21.72 -7.52
C VAL A 157 -5.70 21.88 -6.07
N GLY A 158 -5.97 20.77 -5.40
CA GLY A 158 -6.39 20.75 -3.99
C GLY A 158 -5.24 20.86 -3.00
N GLU A 159 -3.99 20.73 -3.44
CA GLU A 159 -2.78 20.77 -2.59
C GLU A 159 -2.84 19.81 -1.40
N ILE A 160 -3.54 18.68 -1.56
CA ILE A 160 -3.71 17.69 -0.50
C ILE A 160 -2.44 16.82 -0.43
N GLU A 161 -1.88 16.75 0.77
CA GLU A 161 -0.72 15.92 1.05
C GLU A 161 -1.03 14.43 0.86
N CYS A 162 -0.04 13.67 0.35
CA CYS A 162 -0.20 12.25 0.02
C CYS A 162 -0.62 11.40 1.22
N GLN A 163 -0.03 11.69 2.38
CA GLN A 163 -0.26 10.99 3.63
C GLN A 163 -1.70 11.13 4.16
N LYS A 164 -2.44 12.16 3.75
CA LYS A 164 -3.86 12.32 4.13
C LYS A 164 -4.75 11.17 3.66
N CYS A 165 -4.36 10.52 2.55
CA CYS A 165 -5.10 9.39 1.99
C CYS A 165 -4.33 8.06 2.11
N HIS A 166 -3.00 8.11 1.96
CA HIS A 166 -2.14 6.91 1.96
C HIS A 166 -1.54 6.56 3.32
N GLY A 167 -1.71 7.44 4.33
CA GLY A 167 -1.04 7.29 5.63
C GLY A 167 0.47 7.56 5.56
N PRO A 168 1.19 7.38 6.67
CA PRO A 168 2.64 7.63 6.77
C PRO A 168 3.43 6.44 6.20
N VAL A 169 3.40 6.25 4.89
CA VAL A 169 4.09 5.13 4.20
C VAL A 169 5.61 5.16 4.31
N GLU A 170 6.14 6.28 4.75
CA GLU A 170 7.57 6.52 5.02
C GLU A 170 8.06 6.06 6.40
N GLU A 171 7.17 5.59 7.30
CA GLU A 171 7.48 5.14 8.66
C GLU A 171 7.69 3.63 8.82
#